data_c40ef7b741d385f383ea6a05dbd2cf15
#
_entry.id   c40ef7b741d385f383ea6a05dbd2cf15
#
_cell.length_a   1.000
_cell.length_b   1.000
_cell.length_c   1.000
_cell.angle_alpha   90.00
_cell.angle_beta   90.00
_cell.angle_gamma   90.00
#
_symmetry.space_group_name_H-M   'P 1'
#
loop_
_entity.id
_entity.type
_entity.pdbx_description
1 polymer ?
#
loop_
_entity_poly.entity_id
_entity_poly.type
_entity_poly.pdbx_seq_one_letter_code
_entity_poly.pdbx_strand_id
1 'polypeptide(L)'
;MMGTPSGRMRQTILDWLKEPAAHFPAPRRRDLAERGVTARAVAAKLGVPRRTAVAHLDFLTRLGLLRTRRSCRGTCYRRDEIRIAEVARVFEKGW
;
A
#
# COMPACT_ATOMS: atom_id res chain seq x y z
N MET A 1 -9.48 -20.08 -9.08
CA MET A 1 -10.39 -18.98 -9.11
C MET A 1 -9.75 -17.63 -8.86
N MET A 2 -10.17 -16.66 -9.59
CA MET A 2 -9.63 -15.32 -9.45
C MET A 2 -10.17 -14.66 -8.20
N GLY A 3 -9.34 -13.89 -7.52
CA GLY A 3 -9.80 -13.08 -6.42
C GLY A 3 -10.82 -12.04 -6.85
N THR A 4 -11.52 -11.44 -5.90
CA THR A 4 -12.44 -10.34 -6.18
C THR A 4 -11.63 -9.14 -6.72
N PRO A 5 -12.28 -8.20 -7.44
CA PRO A 5 -11.60 -6.98 -7.85
C PRO A 5 -10.92 -6.25 -6.68
N SER A 6 -11.55 -6.27 -5.50
CA SER A 6 -10.97 -5.68 -4.30
C SER A 6 -9.66 -6.37 -3.89
N GLY A 7 -9.63 -7.71 -3.91
CA GLY A 7 -8.43 -8.46 -3.58
C GLY A 7 -7.30 -8.15 -4.54
N ARG A 8 -7.62 -8.05 -5.81
CA ARG A 8 -6.66 -7.72 -6.85
C ARG A 8 -6.08 -6.32 -6.68
N MET A 9 -6.94 -5.35 -6.37
CA MET A 9 -6.50 -3.98 -6.12
C MET A 9 -5.58 -3.90 -4.91
N ARG A 10 -5.92 -4.62 -3.83
CA ARG A 10 -5.11 -4.63 -2.61
C ARG A 10 -3.74 -5.25 -2.86
N GLN A 11 -3.68 -6.34 -3.62
CA GLN A 11 -2.42 -6.97 -3.99
C GLN A 11 -1.58 -6.02 -4.84
N THR A 12 -2.21 -5.35 -5.79
CA THR A 12 -1.54 -4.37 -6.64
C THR A 12 -0.97 -3.23 -5.82
N ILE A 13 -1.73 -2.72 -4.84
CA ILE A 13 -1.25 -1.67 -3.95
C ILE A 13 0.00 -2.13 -3.19
N LEU A 14 -0.04 -3.35 -2.63
CA LEU A 14 1.11 -3.89 -1.91
C LEU A 14 2.33 -4.02 -2.81
N ASP A 15 2.15 -4.45 -4.04
CA ASP A 15 3.23 -4.58 -5.00
C ASP A 15 3.85 -3.22 -5.34
N TRP A 16 3.00 -2.22 -5.56
CA TRP A 16 3.48 -0.87 -5.87
C TRP A 16 4.25 -0.26 -4.70
N LEU A 17 3.77 -0.46 -3.48
CA LEU A 17 4.39 0.12 -2.29
C LEU A 17 5.67 -0.60 -1.87
N LYS A 18 5.98 -1.73 -2.48
CA LYS A 18 7.27 -2.40 -2.26
C LYS A 18 8.41 -1.56 -2.83
N GLU A 19 8.21 -0.98 -4.00
CA GLU A 19 9.17 -0.06 -4.62
C GLU A 19 8.43 1.17 -5.13
N PRO A 20 8.03 2.06 -4.23
CA PRO A 20 7.18 3.18 -4.63
C PRO A 20 7.83 4.11 -5.64
N ALA A 21 9.15 4.24 -5.64
CA ALA A 21 9.84 5.08 -6.58
C ALA A 21 9.74 4.58 -8.03
N ALA A 22 9.50 3.28 -8.22
CA ALA A 22 9.33 2.70 -9.54
C ALA A 22 7.94 2.95 -10.12
N HIS A 23 6.97 3.25 -9.26
CA HIS A 23 5.56 3.33 -9.67
C HIS A 23 4.93 4.71 -9.52
N PHE A 24 5.47 5.55 -8.65
CA PHE A 24 4.89 6.86 -8.37
C PHE A 24 5.88 7.97 -8.67
N PRO A 25 5.44 9.04 -9.33
CA PRO A 25 6.32 10.19 -9.55
C PRO A 25 6.54 10.93 -8.24
N ALA A 26 7.76 11.33 -7.99
CA ALA A 26 8.11 12.15 -6.84
C ALA A 26 9.36 12.95 -7.15
N PRO A 27 9.48 14.15 -6.57
CA PRO A 27 10.69 14.94 -6.71
C PRO A 27 11.92 14.21 -6.17
N ARG A 28 11.72 13.39 -5.12
CA ARG A 28 12.80 12.65 -4.47
C ARG A 28 12.34 11.23 -4.18
N ARG A 29 13.11 10.25 -4.67
CA ARG A 29 12.82 8.83 -4.42
C ARG A 29 12.86 8.50 -2.93
N ARG A 30 13.79 9.13 -2.21
CA ARG A 30 13.91 8.93 -0.77
C ARG A 30 12.62 9.24 -0.02
N ASP A 31 11.94 10.31 -0.42
CA ASP A 31 10.72 10.72 0.23
C ASP A 31 9.62 9.66 0.13
N LEU A 32 9.50 9.00 -1.03
CA LEU A 32 8.52 7.94 -1.20
C LEU A 32 8.82 6.74 -0.31
N ALA A 33 10.08 6.35 -0.20
CA ALA A 33 10.48 5.20 0.61
C ALA A 33 10.30 5.48 2.09
N GLU A 34 10.67 6.68 2.54
CA GLU A 34 10.61 7.03 3.97
C GLU A 34 9.23 7.48 4.43
N ARG A 35 8.54 8.28 3.62
CA ARG A 35 7.25 8.87 4.00
C ARG A 35 6.06 8.06 3.54
N GLY A 36 6.23 7.31 2.45
CA GLY A 36 5.14 6.56 1.87
C GLY A 36 4.39 7.34 0.81
N VAL A 37 3.27 6.80 0.37
CA VAL A 37 2.48 7.31 -0.74
C VAL A 37 1.11 7.73 -0.25
N THR A 38 0.57 8.82 -0.79
CA THR A 38 -0.75 9.31 -0.40
C THR A 38 -1.86 8.50 -1.07
N ALA A 39 -3.05 8.50 -0.45
CA ALA A 39 -4.23 7.88 -1.04
C ALA A 39 -4.57 8.50 -2.39
N ARG A 40 -4.33 9.79 -2.54
CA ARG A 40 -4.57 10.50 -3.80
C ARG A 40 -3.73 9.91 -4.94
N ALA A 41 -2.45 9.67 -4.67
CA ALA A 41 -1.55 9.10 -5.68
C ALA A 41 -1.98 7.69 -6.05
N VAL A 42 -2.36 6.88 -5.06
CA VAL A 42 -2.84 5.51 -5.29
C VAL A 42 -4.13 5.53 -6.10
N ALA A 43 -5.07 6.41 -5.75
CA ALA A 43 -6.33 6.55 -6.46
C ALA A 43 -6.11 6.90 -7.93
N ALA A 44 -5.23 7.85 -8.19
CA ALA A 44 -4.92 8.29 -9.55
C ALA A 44 -4.34 7.14 -10.37
N LYS A 45 -3.43 6.37 -9.79
CA LYS A 45 -2.79 5.26 -10.50
C LYS A 45 -3.76 4.09 -10.74
N LEU A 46 -4.64 3.81 -9.79
CA LEU A 46 -5.66 2.77 -9.94
C LEU A 46 -6.81 3.20 -10.87
N GLY A 47 -6.99 4.50 -11.06
CA GLY A 47 -8.11 5.02 -11.82
C GLY A 47 -9.43 4.89 -11.07
N VAL A 48 -9.39 5.05 -9.75
CA VAL A 48 -10.59 4.94 -8.89
C VAL A 48 -10.79 6.21 -8.07
N PRO A 49 -11.99 6.43 -7.52
CA PRO A 49 -12.21 7.55 -6.62
C PRO A 49 -11.30 7.45 -5.38
N ARG A 50 -10.91 8.60 -4.84
CA ARG A 50 -10.05 8.66 -3.68
C ARG A 50 -10.60 7.85 -2.50
N ARG A 51 -11.90 7.92 -2.25
CA ARG A 51 -12.54 7.18 -1.16
C ARG A 51 -12.37 5.66 -1.32
N THR A 52 -12.37 5.17 -2.56
CA THR A 52 -12.15 3.75 -2.83
C THR A 52 -10.72 3.35 -2.48
N ALA A 53 -9.75 4.17 -2.87
CA ALA A 53 -8.35 3.93 -2.52
C ALA A 53 -8.16 3.97 -1.01
N VAL A 54 -8.76 4.94 -0.32
CA VAL A 54 -8.69 5.04 1.14
C VAL A 54 -9.23 3.78 1.80
N ALA A 55 -10.37 3.27 1.31
CA ALA A 55 -10.97 2.05 1.87
C ALA A 55 -10.01 0.86 1.79
N HIS A 56 -9.35 0.68 0.66
CA HIS A 56 -8.37 -0.40 0.49
C HIS A 56 -7.13 -0.19 1.36
N LEU A 57 -6.62 1.03 1.40
CA LEU A 57 -5.44 1.36 2.19
C LEU A 57 -5.72 1.18 3.69
N ASP A 58 -6.89 1.60 4.15
CA ASP A 58 -7.28 1.43 5.55
C ASP A 58 -7.46 -0.03 5.92
N PHE A 59 -8.02 -0.82 5.00
CA PHE A 59 -8.15 -2.26 5.20
C PHE A 59 -6.78 -2.90 5.41
N LEU A 60 -5.82 -2.60 4.53
CA LEU A 60 -4.47 -3.13 4.64
C LEU A 60 -3.75 -2.64 5.91
N THR A 61 -4.02 -1.40 6.31
CA THR A 61 -3.47 -0.84 7.54
C THR A 61 -4.01 -1.57 8.76
N ARG A 62 -5.30 -1.89 8.77
CA ARG A 62 -5.91 -2.64 9.88
C ARG A 62 -5.37 -4.06 9.99
N LEU A 63 -4.97 -4.66 8.87
CA LEU A 63 -4.30 -5.96 8.88
C LEU A 63 -2.85 -5.88 9.37
N GLY A 64 -2.33 -4.67 9.54
CA GLY A 64 -0.95 -4.46 9.95
C GLY A 64 0.05 -4.53 8.81
N LEU A 65 -0.41 -4.61 7.56
CA LEU A 65 0.48 -4.71 6.40
C LEU A 65 1.00 -3.36 5.94
N LEU A 66 0.30 -2.29 6.26
CA LEU A 66 0.72 -0.93 5.97
C LEU A 66 0.85 -0.12 7.26
N ARG A 67 1.76 0.84 7.23
CA ARG A 67 1.91 1.84 8.29
C ARG A 67 1.55 3.19 7.72
N THR A 68 1.00 4.05 8.57
CA THR A 68 0.59 5.40 8.18
C THR A 68 1.47 6.44 8.82
N ARG A 69 1.57 7.59 8.15
CA ARG A 69 2.26 8.75 8.68
C ARG A 69 1.52 10.01 8.23
N ARG A 70 1.26 10.90 9.19
CA ARG A 70 0.65 12.19 8.88
C ARG A 70 1.71 13.15 8.39
N SER A 71 1.37 13.89 7.36
CA SER A 71 2.25 14.94 6.83
C SER A 71 1.39 16.12 6.38
N CYS A 72 2.02 17.20 5.95
CA CYS A 72 1.29 18.37 5.44
C CYS A 72 0.45 18.03 4.20
N ARG A 73 0.78 16.95 3.51
CA ARG A 73 0.02 16.48 2.33
C ARG A 73 -1.10 15.51 2.68
N GLY A 74 -1.30 15.22 3.96
CA GLY A 74 -2.27 14.25 4.43
C GLY A 74 -1.62 12.98 4.92
N THR A 75 -2.38 11.90 4.96
CA THR A 75 -1.88 10.61 5.42
C THR A 75 -1.13 9.91 4.29
N CYS A 76 0.08 9.44 4.60
CA CYS A 76 0.88 8.64 3.69
C CYS A 76 0.93 7.21 4.18
N TYR A 77 1.03 6.26 3.26
CA TYR A 77 1.01 4.83 3.54
C TYR A 77 2.28 4.18 3.02
N ARG A 78 2.87 3.30 3.83
CA ARG A 78 4.02 2.51 3.42
C ARG A 78 3.91 1.10 3.97
N ARG A 79 4.59 0.15 3.36
CA ARG A 79 4.55 -1.24 3.80
C ARG A 79 5.26 -1.41 5.14
N ASP A 80 4.68 -2.28 5.98
CA ASP A 80 5.35 -2.77 7.17
C ASP A 80 6.02 -4.10 6.79
N GLU A 81 7.28 -4.04 6.41
CA GLU A 81 7.98 -5.23 5.92
C GLU A 81 8.13 -6.32 6.97
N ILE A 82 8.23 -5.93 8.22
CA ILE A 82 8.35 -6.91 9.32
C ILE A 82 7.04 -7.70 9.43
N ARG A 83 5.92 -7.00 9.44
CA ARG A 83 4.61 -7.64 9.55
C ARG A 83 4.29 -8.49 8.32
N ILE A 84 4.63 -7.98 7.14
CA ILE A 84 4.41 -8.73 5.90
C ILE A 84 5.23 -10.01 5.90
N ALA A 85 6.47 -9.96 6.36
CA ALA A 85 7.33 -11.14 6.48
C ALA A 85 6.77 -12.16 7.46
N GLU A 86 6.21 -11.71 8.59
CA GLU A 86 5.58 -12.59 9.56
C GLU A 86 4.39 -13.32 8.95
N VAL A 87 3.53 -12.60 8.23
CA VAL A 87 2.36 -13.19 7.59
C VAL A 87 2.80 -14.19 6.52
N ALA A 88 3.78 -13.83 5.69
CA ALA A 88 4.29 -14.71 4.65
C ALA A 88 4.84 -16.00 5.24
N ARG A 89 5.51 -15.91 6.39
CA ARG A 89 6.08 -17.08 7.07
C ARG A 89 5.00 -18.06 7.52
N VAL A 90 3.87 -17.54 7.97
CA VAL A 90 2.73 -18.36 8.36
C VAL A 90 2.22 -19.17 7.16
N PHE A 91 2.09 -18.52 6.01
CA PHE A 91 1.63 -19.20 4.79
C PHE A 91 2.64 -20.20 4.28
N GLU A 92 3.92 -19.92 4.38
CA GLU A 92 4.98 -20.80 3.93
C GLU A 92 5.00 -22.12 4.70
N LYS A 93 4.55 -22.13 5.94
CA LYS A 93 4.52 -23.34 6.75
C LYS A 93 3.36 -24.28 6.41
N GLY A 94 2.55 -23.91 5.43
CA GLY A 94 1.54 -24.81 4.89
C GLY A 94 0.37 -25.14 5.81
N TRP A 95 -0.02 -24.20 6.60
CA TRP A 95 -1.16 -24.40 7.48
C TRP A 95 -2.50 -24.32 6.78
#